data_19ca4c5762703eca681e2f5a85ade03c
#
_entry.id   19ca4c5762703eca681e2f5a85ade03c
#
_cell.length_a   1.000
_cell.length_b   1.000
_cell.length_c   1.000
_cell.angle_alpha   90.00
_cell.angle_beta   90.00
_cell.angle_gamma   90.00
#
_symmetry.space_group_name_H-M   'P 1'
#
loop_
_entity.id
_entity.type
_entity.pdbx_description
1 polymer ?
#
loop_
_entity_poly.entity_id
_entity_poly.type
_entity_poly.pdbx_seq_one_letter_code
_entity_poly.pdbx_strand_id
1 'polypeptide(L)'
;MGQKQAAYDAKSRIVAFYDTVDSPAPPGANVVDITDDEWRELIVGHSRGKLGTLDVNMRPVLIDPPAPTRDDVAASIRGKRDSAMSATDWLVSRHQDEKLIANGTTLTAAQFSALIKYRQELRNLSDADGWPYVALPPAPDFVAEMA
;
A
#
# COMPACT_ATOMS: atom_id res chain seq x y z
N MET A 1 -10.91 20.06 29.01
CA MET A 1 -10.13 20.18 27.74
C MET A 1 -9.05 21.22 27.94
N GLY A 2 -7.83 20.87 27.57
CA GLY A 2 -6.69 21.76 27.61
C GLY A 2 -6.43 22.42 26.24
N GLN A 3 -5.25 23.03 26.11
CA GLN A 3 -4.77 23.56 24.85
C GLN A 3 -4.37 22.42 23.92
N LYS A 4 -4.85 22.45 22.67
CA LYS A 4 -4.44 21.49 21.63
C LYS A 4 -3.02 21.78 21.17
N GLN A 5 -2.24 20.71 21.00
CA GLN A 5 -0.86 20.78 20.57
C GLN A 5 -0.60 19.80 19.42
N ALA A 6 0.19 20.25 18.45
CA ALA A 6 0.70 19.39 17.39
C ALA A 6 2.19 19.12 17.62
N ALA A 7 2.57 17.87 17.72
CA ALA A 7 3.97 17.47 17.78
C ALA A 7 4.52 17.33 16.36
N TYR A 8 5.77 17.73 16.16
CA TYR A 8 6.41 17.73 14.85
C TYR A 8 7.84 17.16 14.91
N ASP A 9 8.25 16.60 13.79
CA ASP A 9 9.59 16.04 13.59
C ASP A 9 10.60 17.09 13.09
N ALA A 10 11.86 16.67 12.92
CA ALA A 10 12.96 17.50 12.42
C ALA A 10 12.70 18.09 11.00
N LYS A 11 11.71 17.57 10.26
CA LYS A 11 11.29 18.06 8.95
C LYS A 11 10.01 18.89 9.02
N SER A 12 9.64 19.35 10.22
CA SER A 12 8.40 20.10 10.50
C SER A 12 7.11 19.35 10.14
N ARG A 13 7.13 18.02 10.00
CA ARG A 13 5.92 17.22 9.77
C ARG A 13 5.20 16.98 11.08
N ILE A 14 3.89 17.15 11.08
CA ILE A 14 3.05 16.85 12.23
C ILE A 14 2.92 15.33 12.35
N VAL A 15 3.33 14.80 13.51
CA VAL A 15 3.40 13.35 13.77
C VAL A 15 2.44 12.88 14.85
N ALA A 16 1.96 13.79 15.71
CA ALA A 16 0.99 13.46 16.77
C ALA A 16 0.24 14.70 17.24
N PHE A 17 -0.86 14.48 17.92
CA PHE A 17 -1.65 15.53 18.59
C PHE A 17 -1.74 15.25 20.08
N TYR A 18 -1.68 16.31 20.86
CA TYR A 18 -1.77 16.26 22.32
C TYR A 18 -2.77 17.30 22.84
N ASP A 19 -3.16 17.14 24.08
CA ASP A 19 -3.97 18.09 24.83
C ASP A 19 -3.29 18.28 26.20
N THR A 20 -3.06 19.51 26.61
CA THR A 20 -2.28 19.81 27.81
C THR A 20 -2.88 19.25 29.11
N VAL A 21 -4.18 18.89 29.10
CA VAL A 21 -4.90 18.33 30.27
C VAL A 21 -5.19 16.85 30.08
N ASP A 22 -5.82 16.50 28.96
CA ASP A 22 -6.37 15.15 28.77
C ASP A 22 -5.35 14.13 28.23
N SER A 23 -4.35 14.61 27.48
CA SER A 23 -3.29 13.79 26.88
C SER A 23 -2.02 14.62 26.68
N PRO A 24 -1.28 14.92 27.75
CA PRO A 24 -0.10 15.80 27.65
C PRO A 24 1.02 15.18 26.81
N ALA A 25 1.74 16.04 26.09
CA ALA A 25 2.90 15.61 25.32
C ALA A 25 3.99 15.03 26.22
N PRO A 26 4.75 14.01 25.76
CA PRO A 26 5.87 13.47 26.52
C PRO A 26 6.98 14.53 26.69
N PRO A 27 7.77 14.45 27.79
CA PRO A 27 8.88 15.35 28.01
C PRO A 27 9.87 15.35 26.84
N GLY A 28 10.24 16.54 26.36
CA GLY A 28 11.18 16.70 25.25
C GLY A 28 10.57 16.61 23.84
N ALA A 29 9.26 16.42 23.72
CA ALA A 29 8.60 16.49 22.42
C ALA A 29 8.60 17.94 21.90
N ASN A 30 8.89 18.09 20.60
CA ASN A 30 8.71 19.37 19.92
C ASN A 30 7.23 19.56 19.64
N VAL A 31 6.59 20.51 20.27
CA VAL A 31 5.17 20.78 20.10
C VAL A 31 4.92 22.26 19.80
N VAL A 32 3.82 22.52 19.09
CA VAL A 32 3.28 23.86 18.87
C VAL A 32 1.82 23.88 19.26
N ASP A 33 1.38 24.97 19.90
CA ASP A 33 -0.03 25.15 20.23
C ASP A 33 -0.84 25.44 18.96
N ILE A 34 -1.96 24.74 18.83
CA ILE A 34 -2.88 24.88 17.72
C ILE A 34 -4.29 25.19 18.24
N THR A 35 -5.09 25.84 17.43
CA THR A 35 -6.50 26.08 17.73
C THR A 35 -7.32 24.82 17.49
N ASP A 36 -8.53 24.76 18.06
CA ASP A 36 -9.48 23.67 17.80
C ASP A 36 -9.86 23.57 16.30
N ASP A 37 -9.94 24.72 15.63
CA ASP A 37 -10.25 24.74 14.19
C ASP A 37 -9.10 24.18 13.36
N GLU A 38 -7.85 24.58 13.65
CA GLU A 38 -6.67 24.00 13.03
C GLU A 38 -6.56 22.49 13.27
N TRP A 39 -6.85 22.05 14.48
CA TRP A 39 -6.88 20.62 14.79
C TRP A 39 -7.91 19.88 13.96
N ARG A 40 -9.15 20.42 13.84
CA ARG A 40 -10.20 19.80 13.01
C ARG A 40 -9.80 19.75 11.53
N GLU A 41 -9.24 20.84 11.00
CA GLU A 41 -8.76 20.89 9.62
C GLU A 41 -7.67 19.84 9.35
N LEU A 42 -6.71 19.69 10.28
CA LEU A 42 -5.67 18.67 10.18
C LEU A 42 -6.25 17.24 10.19
N ILE A 43 -7.19 16.94 11.09
CA ILE A 43 -7.84 15.62 11.14
C ILE A 43 -8.59 15.33 9.84
N VAL A 44 -9.37 16.29 9.35
CA VAL A 44 -10.09 16.15 8.07
C VAL A 44 -9.11 16.00 6.89
N GLY A 45 -8.03 16.78 6.89
CA GLY A 45 -7.00 16.67 5.87
C GLY A 45 -6.32 15.30 5.86
N HIS A 46 -5.94 14.79 7.02
CA HIS A 46 -5.37 13.44 7.15
C HIS A 46 -6.33 12.34 6.65
N SER A 47 -7.62 12.45 6.95
CA SER A 47 -8.62 11.49 6.43
C SER A 47 -8.76 11.51 4.90
N ARG A 48 -8.33 12.61 4.26
CA ARG A 48 -8.29 12.77 2.79
C ARG A 48 -6.90 12.49 2.19
N GLY A 49 -5.97 11.94 2.98
CA GLY A 49 -4.64 11.59 2.54
C GLY A 49 -3.64 12.74 2.45
N LYS A 50 -3.97 13.92 2.99
CA LYS A 50 -3.03 15.03 3.09
C LYS A 50 -2.11 14.89 4.29
N LEU A 51 -0.94 15.52 4.22
CA LEU A 51 0.03 15.57 5.32
C LEU A 51 -0.05 16.93 6.03
N GLY A 52 -0.04 16.91 7.37
CA GLY A 52 0.14 18.11 8.17
C GLY A 52 1.62 18.48 8.29
N THR A 53 1.96 19.73 8.11
CA THR A 53 3.29 20.27 8.34
C THR A 53 3.19 21.65 8.96
N LEU A 54 4.31 22.20 9.46
CA LEU A 54 4.39 23.57 9.92
C LEU A 54 5.01 24.46 8.83
N ASP A 55 4.43 25.65 8.66
CA ASP A 55 4.98 26.68 7.80
C ASP A 55 6.15 27.43 8.47
N VAL A 56 6.70 28.44 7.79
CA VAL A 56 7.80 29.26 8.29
C VAL A 56 7.46 30.06 9.56
N ASN A 57 6.17 30.24 9.86
CA ASN A 57 5.67 30.91 11.04
C ASN A 57 5.25 29.91 12.14
N MET A 58 5.64 28.64 12.00
CA MET A 58 5.25 27.55 12.92
C MET A 58 3.74 27.34 13.02
N ARG A 59 2.99 27.63 11.91
CA ARG A 59 1.55 27.37 11.84
C ARG A 59 1.27 26.11 11.05
N PRO A 60 0.26 25.31 11.45
CA PRO A 60 -0.08 24.09 10.76
C PRO A 60 -0.67 24.38 9.38
N VAL A 61 -0.18 23.66 8.38
CA VAL A 61 -0.69 23.68 7.00
C VAL A 61 -0.82 22.25 6.47
N LEU A 62 -1.76 22.04 5.57
CA LEU A 62 -1.95 20.79 4.86
C LEU A 62 -1.24 20.82 3.50
N ILE A 63 -0.45 19.80 3.23
CA ILE A 63 0.21 19.59 1.94
C ILE A 63 -0.20 18.25 1.33
N ASP A 64 -0.12 18.15 0.02
CA ASP A 64 -0.22 16.86 -0.65
C ASP A 64 1.02 16.02 -0.35
N PRO A 65 0.86 14.69 -0.13
CA PRO A 65 2.02 13.82 0.04
C PRO A 65 2.91 13.88 -1.21
N PRO A 66 4.24 13.76 -1.06
CA PRO A 66 5.13 13.70 -2.21
C PRO A 66 4.73 12.53 -3.10
N ALA A 67 4.88 12.71 -4.41
CA ALA A 67 4.65 11.63 -5.36
C ALA A 67 5.53 10.41 -5.01
N PRO A 68 5.02 9.17 -5.19
CA PRO A 68 5.82 7.97 -4.96
C PRO A 68 7.10 8.01 -5.79
N THR A 69 8.20 7.63 -5.19
CA THR A 69 9.46 7.45 -5.91
C THR A 69 9.37 6.26 -6.87
N ARG A 70 10.30 6.18 -7.82
CA ARG A 70 10.41 5.00 -8.71
C ARG A 70 10.55 3.70 -7.91
N ASP A 71 11.28 3.72 -6.81
CA ASP A 71 11.48 2.55 -5.94
C ASP A 71 10.20 2.19 -5.17
N ASP A 72 9.41 3.18 -4.72
CA ASP A 72 8.11 2.95 -4.08
C ASP A 72 7.13 2.28 -5.06
N VAL A 73 7.09 2.77 -6.30
CA VAL A 73 6.26 2.16 -7.36
C VAL A 73 6.72 0.73 -7.64
N ALA A 74 8.04 0.51 -7.77
CA ALA A 74 8.59 -0.82 -7.99
C ALA A 74 8.26 -1.80 -6.85
N ALA A 75 8.37 -1.35 -5.59
CA ALA A 75 8.01 -2.16 -4.43
C ALA A 75 6.52 -2.51 -4.42
N SER A 76 5.65 -1.54 -4.74
CA SER A 76 4.20 -1.76 -4.84
C SER A 76 3.85 -2.78 -5.92
N ILE A 77 4.44 -2.67 -7.11
CA ILE A 77 4.17 -3.61 -8.23
C ILE A 77 4.71 -5.00 -7.91
N ARG A 78 5.90 -5.12 -7.28
CA ARG A 78 6.41 -6.42 -6.80
C ARG A 78 5.45 -7.06 -5.79
N GLY A 79 4.93 -6.30 -4.82
CA GLY A 79 3.95 -6.81 -3.85
C GLY A 79 2.68 -7.34 -4.53
N LYS A 80 2.14 -6.62 -5.50
CA LYS A 80 0.97 -7.06 -6.29
C LYS A 80 1.27 -8.32 -7.10
N ARG A 81 2.45 -8.40 -7.74
CA ARG A 81 2.91 -9.58 -8.48
C ARG A 81 3.00 -10.80 -7.55
N ASP A 82 3.62 -10.63 -6.40
CA ASP A 82 3.83 -11.73 -5.44
C ASP A 82 2.49 -12.23 -4.88
N SER A 83 1.54 -11.34 -4.63
CA SER A 83 0.16 -11.69 -4.27
C SER A 83 -0.54 -12.49 -5.38
N ALA A 84 -0.40 -12.06 -6.64
CA ALA A 84 -0.97 -12.75 -7.79
C ALA A 84 -0.35 -14.15 -7.99
N MET A 85 0.97 -14.28 -7.78
CA MET A 85 1.65 -15.57 -7.79
C MET A 85 1.11 -16.51 -6.71
N SER A 86 1.06 -16.03 -5.46
CA SER A 86 0.58 -16.81 -4.31
C SER A 86 -0.88 -17.24 -4.45
N ALA A 87 -1.72 -16.38 -5.02
CA ALA A 87 -3.14 -16.69 -5.24
C ALA A 87 -3.37 -17.88 -6.18
N THR A 88 -2.37 -18.24 -6.99
CA THR A 88 -2.46 -19.34 -7.96
C THR A 88 -1.59 -20.55 -7.61
N ASP A 89 -0.83 -20.52 -6.52
CA ASP A 89 0.07 -21.64 -6.15
C ASP A 89 -0.72 -22.94 -5.89
N TRP A 90 -1.84 -22.84 -5.22
CA TRP A 90 -2.69 -24.00 -4.92
C TRP A 90 -3.26 -24.68 -6.17
N LEU A 91 -3.59 -23.90 -7.23
CA LEU A 91 -4.07 -24.46 -8.50
C LEU A 91 -3.00 -25.29 -9.19
N VAL A 92 -1.74 -24.81 -9.17
CA VAL A 92 -0.61 -25.55 -9.74
C VAL A 92 -0.37 -26.83 -8.96
N SER A 93 -0.29 -26.75 -7.63
CA SER A 93 -0.10 -27.92 -6.75
C SER A 93 -1.21 -28.95 -6.93
N ARG A 94 -2.46 -28.51 -6.91
CA ARG A 94 -3.62 -29.39 -7.11
C ARG A 94 -3.57 -30.09 -8.47
N HIS A 95 -3.29 -29.35 -9.55
CA HIS A 95 -3.20 -29.96 -10.87
C HIS A 95 -2.10 -31.03 -10.96
N GLN A 96 -0.96 -30.78 -10.31
CA GLN A 96 0.15 -31.74 -10.26
C GLN A 96 -0.24 -33.01 -9.48
N ASP A 97 -0.88 -32.85 -8.33
CA ASP A 97 -1.36 -33.97 -7.52
C ASP A 97 -2.41 -34.82 -8.30
N GLU A 98 -3.37 -34.15 -8.94
CA GLU A 98 -4.40 -34.82 -9.74
C GLU A 98 -3.79 -35.59 -10.92
N LYS A 99 -2.74 -35.05 -11.54
CA LYS A 99 -2.00 -35.77 -12.60
C LYS A 99 -1.29 -37.01 -12.09
N LEU A 100 -0.73 -36.98 -10.90
CA LEU A 100 -0.08 -38.14 -10.29
C LEU A 100 -1.08 -39.23 -9.92
N ILE A 101 -2.28 -38.85 -9.48
CA ILE A 101 -3.38 -39.78 -9.17
C ILE A 101 -3.94 -40.41 -10.45
N ALA A 102 -3.79 -39.75 -11.60
CA ALA A 102 -4.24 -40.20 -12.92
C ALA A 102 -5.76 -40.46 -13.05
N ASN A 103 -6.57 -39.72 -12.29
CA ASN A 103 -8.04 -39.85 -12.25
C ASN A 103 -8.76 -38.63 -12.84
N GLY A 104 -8.09 -37.91 -13.73
CA GLY A 104 -8.54 -36.65 -14.31
C GLY A 104 -8.02 -35.43 -13.54
N THR A 105 -8.20 -34.23 -14.11
CA THR A 105 -7.75 -32.97 -13.53
C THR A 105 -8.90 -31.96 -13.54
N THR A 106 -8.94 -31.10 -12.48
CA THR A 106 -9.91 -29.99 -12.40
C THR A 106 -9.71 -28.98 -13.52
N LEU A 107 -8.45 -28.64 -13.84
CA LEU A 107 -8.12 -27.79 -14.97
C LEU A 107 -7.89 -28.66 -16.23
N THR A 108 -8.41 -28.20 -17.36
CA THR A 108 -8.04 -28.76 -18.66
C THR A 108 -6.56 -28.50 -18.95
N ALA A 109 -5.97 -29.24 -19.90
CA ALA A 109 -4.60 -29.00 -20.33
C ALA A 109 -4.40 -27.57 -20.87
N ALA A 110 -5.38 -27.02 -21.58
CA ALA A 110 -5.35 -25.66 -22.10
C ALA A 110 -5.40 -24.62 -20.97
N GLN A 111 -6.27 -24.82 -19.97
CA GLN A 111 -6.36 -23.95 -18.78
C GLN A 111 -5.06 -23.98 -17.96
N PHE A 112 -4.50 -25.15 -17.74
CA PHE A 112 -3.23 -25.26 -17.02
C PHE A 112 -2.08 -24.58 -17.79
N SER A 113 -2.00 -24.75 -19.10
CA SER A 113 -1.04 -24.06 -19.96
C SER A 113 -1.19 -22.53 -19.86
N ALA A 114 -2.43 -22.02 -19.92
CA ALA A 114 -2.71 -20.59 -19.75
C ALA A 114 -2.31 -20.08 -18.37
N LEU A 115 -2.54 -20.85 -17.30
CA LEU A 115 -2.11 -20.52 -15.96
C LEU A 115 -0.59 -20.40 -15.84
N ILE A 116 0.15 -21.37 -16.39
CA ILE A 116 1.62 -21.37 -16.35
C ILE A 116 2.18 -20.19 -17.16
N LYS A 117 1.59 -19.88 -18.31
CA LYS A 117 1.96 -18.72 -19.12
C LYS A 117 1.76 -17.41 -18.35
N TYR A 118 0.60 -17.23 -17.75
CA TYR A 118 0.30 -16.07 -16.88
C TYR A 118 1.34 -15.91 -15.75
N ARG A 119 1.66 -16.99 -15.06
CA ARG A 119 2.68 -16.99 -14.00
C ARG A 119 4.08 -16.65 -14.53
N GLN A 120 4.41 -17.08 -15.75
CA GLN A 120 5.66 -16.69 -16.38
C GLN A 120 5.70 -15.20 -16.74
N GLU A 121 4.60 -14.65 -17.23
CA GLU A 121 4.48 -13.22 -17.49
C GLU A 121 4.66 -12.41 -16.19
N LEU A 122 4.09 -12.86 -15.08
CA LEU A 122 4.31 -12.25 -13.75
C LEU A 122 5.78 -12.28 -13.33
N ARG A 123 6.49 -13.39 -13.55
CA ARG A 123 7.93 -13.49 -13.21
C ARG A 123 8.77 -12.53 -14.05
N ASN A 124 8.45 -12.37 -15.31
CA ASN A 124 9.18 -11.53 -16.24
C ASN A 124 8.79 -10.04 -16.16
N LEU A 125 7.84 -9.69 -15.30
CA LEU A 125 7.29 -8.34 -15.23
C LEU A 125 8.36 -7.26 -14.98
N SER A 126 9.40 -7.57 -14.21
CA SER A 126 10.50 -6.64 -13.91
C SER A 126 11.41 -6.38 -15.12
N ASP A 127 11.35 -7.22 -16.14
CA ASP A 127 12.13 -7.10 -17.38
C ASP A 127 11.36 -6.38 -18.50
N ALA A 128 10.10 -6.01 -18.21
CA ALA A 128 9.25 -5.34 -19.18
C ALA A 128 9.70 -3.89 -19.46
N ASP A 129 9.56 -3.47 -20.71
CA ASP A 129 9.78 -2.08 -21.08
C ASP A 129 8.85 -1.15 -20.27
N GLY A 130 9.40 -0.07 -19.73
CA GLY A 130 8.65 0.86 -18.89
C GLY A 130 8.58 0.50 -17.40
N TRP A 131 9.21 -0.60 -16.98
CA TRP A 131 9.29 -0.93 -15.54
C TRP A 131 9.77 0.24 -14.69
N PRO A 132 9.18 0.55 -13.53
CA PRO A 132 8.06 -0.15 -12.85
C PRO A 132 6.66 0.37 -13.21
N TYR A 133 6.52 1.24 -14.20
CA TYR A 133 5.25 1.86 -14.60
C TYR A 133 4.49 0.98 -15.59
N VAL A 134 4.31 -0.28 -15.23
CA VAL A 134 3.66 -1.30 -16.04
C VAL A 134 2.43 -1.87 -15.33
N ALA A 135 1.44 -2.30 -16.09
CA ALA A 135 0.30 -3.03 -15.55
C ALA A 135 0.66 -4.51 -15.32
N LEU A 136 0.03 -5.14 -14.32
CA LEU A 136 0.11 -6.59 -14.19
C LEU A 136 -0.61 -7.26 -15.37
N PRO A 137 -0.10 -8.41 -15.84
CA PRO A 137 -0.83 -9.21 -16.82
C PRO A 137 -2.18 -9.64 -16.23
N PRO A 138 -3.25 -9.68 -17.03
CA PRO A 138 -4.56 -10.13 -16.56
C PRO A 138 -4.53 -11.63 -16.25
N ALA A 139 -5.12 -12.00 -15.10
CA ALA A 139 -5.32 -13.41 -14.78
C ALA A 139 -6.30 -14.06 -15.76
N PRO A 140 -6.12 -15.34 -16.12
CA PRO A 140 -7.12 -16.07 -16.89
C PRO A 140 -8.47 -16.10 -16.15
N ASP A 141 -9.58 -15.97 -16.87
CA ASP A 141 -10.93 -15.83 -16.30
C ASP A 141 -11.30 -16.97 -15.33
N PHE A 142 -10.91 -18.19 -15.65
CA PHE A 142 -11.20 -19.35 -14.80
C PHE A 142 -10.53 -19.29 -13.42
N VAL A 143 -9.49 -18.47 -13.22
CA VAL A 143 -8.83 -18.32 -11.91
C VAL A 143 -9.79 -17.71 -10.89
N ALA A 144 -10.59 -16.74 -11.29
CA ALA A 144 -11.60 -16.12 -10.44
C ALA A 144 -12.76 -17.09 -10.12
N GLU A 145 -13.10 -17.99 -11.05
CA GLU A 145 -14.15 -19.00 -10.87
C GLU A 145 -13.75 -20.12 -9.91
N MET A 146 -12.44 -20.33 -9.73
CA MET A 146 -11.87 -21.40 -8.89
C MET A 146 -11.51 -20.91 -7.47
N ALA A 147 -11.55 -19.61 -7.25
CA ALA A 147 -11.12 -18.99 -5.98
C ALA A 147 -12.11 -19.26 -4.82
#